data_6f055f298b389b6de74e15072ab87402
#
_entry.id   6f055f298b389b6de74e15072ab87402
#
_cell.length_a   1.000
_cell.length_b   1.000
_cell.length_c   1.000
_cell.angle_alpha   90.00
_cell.angle_beta   90.00
_cell.angle_gamma   90.00
#
_symmetry.space_group_name_H-M   'P 1'
#
loop_
_entity.id
_entity.type
_entity.pdbx_description
1 polymer ?
#
loop_
_entity_poly.entity_id
_entity_poly.type
_entity_poly.pdbx_seq_one_letter_code
_entity_poly.pdbx_strand_id
1 'polypeptide(L)'
;MERDGNRHKVFTRRAVLLAGGKLSLATILLGRMYYLQVLESDQYQMLAEENRISMRLLPPPRGLVLDRFGHELASNRLNYRVVLIAEQTNGVAETLDRLARVIPINPHQRRRVLREVRRKRRFVPIKVAENLTWEQFARINVLLPDLPGVQPDVGEGRHYPVGVETAHIVGYVSSVSEADQTGDPLLELPGYRIGKSGIEKTYDKILRGKAGNSRVEVNAYGREIRELARKDGQPGDDVVLTIDTDLQEKISRRLIDESAAAVVMDIHQGDILAMVSSPSYDPNAFNLGMSTKAWSALVQNPRKPLINKAIAGQYPPGSTFKMIVALAALEAGVAGPSHRVFCNGVTELGTTKFHCWRHKYGGHGWMNMNQAIAQSCDIYFYDIALRLGVDRIGDMARRFGLG
;
A
#
# COMPACT_ATOMS: atom_id res chain seq x y z
N MET A 1 43.14 54.79 -69.77
CA MET A 1 43.22 54.80 -68.28
C MET A 1 41.97 55.32 -67.53
N GLU A 2 40.82 55.46 -68.15
CA GLU A 2 39.58 56.00 -67.47
C GLU A 2 38.51 54.95 -67.02
N ARG A 3 38.72 53.71 -67.37
CA ARG A 3 37.71 52.65 -66.96
C ARG A 3 37.89 52.05 -65.57
N ASP A 4 39.04 52.18 -64.93
CA ASP A 4 39.32 51.62 -63.61
C ASP A 4 38.85 52.49 -62.48
N GLY A 5 38.79 53.83 -62.63
CA GLY A 5 38.35 54.78 -61.61
C GLY A 5 36.86 54.64 -61.28
N ASN A 6 36.03 54.25 -62.23
CA ASN A 6 34.59 54.03 -62.02
C ASN A 6 34.28 52.68 -61.36
N ARG A 7 35.08 51.68 -61.52
CA ARG A 7 34.90 50.36 -60.77
C ARG A 7 35.24 50.53 -59.32
N HIS A 8 36.23 51.29 -58.93
CA HIS A 8 36.52 51.55 -57.51
C HIS A 8 35.39 52.32 -56.82
N LYS A 9 34.74 53.29 -57.46
CA LYS A 9 33.63 54.02 -56.91
C LYS A 9 32.40 53.17 -56.71
N VAL A 10 32.05 52.23 -57.59
CA VAL A 10 30.93 51.31 -57.47
C VAL A 10 31.19 50.26 -56.42
N PHE A 11 32.43 49.78 -56.34
CA PHE A 11 32.84 48.82 -55.29
C PHE A 11 32.80 49.49 -53.91
N THR A 12 33.19 50.71 -53.75
CA THR A 12 33.18 51.49 -52.49
C THR A 12 31.73 51.75 -51.99
N ARG A 13 30.82 52.10 -52.91
CA ARG A 13 29.38 52.28 -52.56
C ARG A 13 28.75 50.99 -52.04
N ARG A 14 28.99 49.85 -52.68
CA ARG A 14 28.51 48.55 -52.21
C ARG A 14 29.16 48.16 -50.90
N ALA A 15 30.45 48.39 -50.74
CA ALA A 15 31.16 48.17 -49.49
C ALA A 15 30.65 48.99 -48.34
N VAL A 16 30.33 50.28 -48.60
CA VAL A 16 29.76 51.21 -47.60
C VAL A 16 28.34 50.75 -47.18
N LEU A 17 27.49 50.33 -48.16
CA LEU A 17 26.16 49.80 -47.82
C LEU A 17 26.22 48.52 -47.03
N LEU A 18 27.13 47.60 -47.39
CA LEU A 18 27.34 46.36 -46.64
C LEU A 18 27.93 46.64 -45.25
N ALA A 19 28.87 47.55 -45.14
CA ALA A 19 29.45 47.94 -43.86
C ALA A 19 28.39 48.65 -42.96
N GLY A 20 27.60 49.55 -43.53
CA GLY A 20 26.51 50.24 -42.85
C GLY A 20 25.44 49.25 -42.36
N GLY A 21 25.03 48.29 -43.19
CA GLY A 21 24.07 47.24 -42.82
C GLY A 21 24.60 46.34 -41.69
N LYS A 22 25.88 45.94 -41.78
CA LYS A 22 26.53 45.19 -40.67
C LYS A 22 26.62 45.99 -39.37
N LEU A 23 27.01 47.30 -39.49
CA LEU A 23 27.11 48.18 -38.33
C LEU A 23 25.74 48.38 -37.67
N SER A 24 24.69 48.61 -38.46
CA SER A 24 23.30 48.73 -37.92
C SER A 24 22.84 47.43 -37.26
N LEU A 25 23.13 46.29 -37.85
CA LEU A 25 22.80 45.00 -37.21
C LEU A 25 23.58 44.80 -35.92
N ALA A 26 24.86 45.12 -35.91
CA ALA A 26 25.70 45.06 -34.70
C ALA A 26 25.20 46.00 -33.60
N THR A 27 24.79 47.22 -33.96
CA THR A 27 24.23 48.18 -32.99
C THR A 27 22.90 47.70 -32.40
N ILE A 28 22.01 47.13 -33.22
CA ILE A 28 20.75 46.52 -32.73
C ILE A 28 21.06 45.36 -31.80
N LEU A 29 21.98 44.47 -32.14
CA LEU A 29 22.40 43.35 -31.28
C LEU A 29 23.02 43.82 -29.97
N LEU A 30 23.91 44.82 -30.01
CA LEU A 30 24.51 45.41 -28.84
C LEU A 30 23.46 46.12 -27.93
N GLY A 31 22.52 46.85 -28.55
CA GLY A 31 21.41 47.46 -27.86
C GLY A 31 20.50 46.41 -27.18
N ARG A 32 20.24 45.29 -27.90
CA ARG A 32 19.46 44.20 -27.32
C ARG A 32 20.22 43.45 -26.20
N MET A 33 21.52 43.25 -26.35
CA MET A 33 22.37 42.69 -25.31
C MET A 33 22.40 43.60 -24.08
N TYR A 34 22.57 44.90 -24.26
CA TYR A 34 22.54 45.88 -23.15
C TYR A 34 21.19 45.86 -22.44
N TYR A 35 20.10 45.85 -23.19
CA TYR A 35 18.75 45.74 -22.64
C TYR A 35 18.57 44.49 -21.76
N LEU A 36 18.95 43.30 -22.30
CA LEU A 36 18.81 42.02 -21.60
C LEU A 36 19.78 41.85 -20.41
N GLN A 37 21.03 42.40 -20.53
CA GLN A 37 22.07 42.15 -19.54
C GLN A 37 22.14 43.23 -18.45
N VAL A 38 21.62 44.43 -18.73
CA VAL A 38 21.69 45.55 -17.78
C VAL A 38 20.32 45.98 -17.29
N LEU A 39 19.35 46.16 -18.18
CA LEU A 39 18.03 46.67 -17.78
C LEU A 39 17.09 45.59 -17.24
N GLU A 40 17.15 44.38 -17.78
CA GLU A 40 16.37 43.24 -17.33
C GLU A 40 17.22 42.18 -16.62
N SER A 41 18.46 42.51 -16.24
CA SER A 41 19.42 41.61 -15.60
C SER A 41 18.82 40.87 -14.40
N ASP A 42 18.15 41.58 -13.49
CA ASP A 42 17.60 41.03 -12.26
C ASP A 42 16.48 40.00 -12.54
N GLN A 43 15.64 40.28 -13.56
CA GLN A 43 14.59 39.36 -13.95
C GLN A 43 15.16 38.08 -14.56
N TYR A 44 16.14 38.18 -15.46
CA TYR A 44 16.77 37.02 -16.05
C TYR A 44 17.67 36.25 -15.09
N GLN A 45 18.31 36.92 -14.11
CA GLN A 45 19.02 36.28 -13.02
C GLN A 45 18.06 35.49 -12.15
N MET A 46 16.92 36.08 -11.76
CA MET A 46 15.88 35.37 -10.97
C MET A 46 15.34 34.16 -11.69
N LEU A 47 14.99 34.27 -12.97
CA LEU A 47 14.56 33.14 -13.80
C LEU A 47 15.64 32.08 -13.98
N ALA A 48 16.90 32.49 -14.08
CA ALA A 48 18.03 31.57 -14.17
C ALA A 48 18.27 30.84 -12.84
N GLU A 49 18.12 31.52 -11.71
CA GLU A 49 18.21 30.91 -10.39
C GLU A 49 17.04 29.95 -10.11
N GLU A 50 15.82 30.33 -10.48
CA GLU A 50 14.65 29.43 -10.37
C GLU A 50 14.81 28.17 -11.23
N ASN A 51 15.34 28.28 -12.44
CA ASN A 51 15.61 27.14 -13.31
C ASN A 51 16.81 26.28 -12.87
N ARG A 52 17.71 26.85 -12.04
CA ARG A 52 18.91 26.18 -11.54
C ARG A 52 18.66 25.37 -10.26
N ILE A 53 17.60 25.70 -9.52
CA ILE A 53 17.29 25.05 -8.25
C ILE A 53 16.06 24.15 -8.45
N SER A 54 16.23 22.86 -8.17
CA SER A 54 15.14 21.90 -8.12
C SER A 54 14.87 21.47 -6.68
N MET A 55 13.60 21.34 -6.31
CA MET A 55 13.21 20.84 -5.01
C MET A 55 12.88 19.34 -5.11
N ARG A 56 13.57 18.53 -4.32
CA ARG A 56 13.35 17.09 -4.23
C ARG A 56 12.73 16.75 -2.88
N LEU A 57 11.61 16.04 -2.91
CA LEU A 57 10.99 15.53 -1.68
C LEU A 57 11.77 14.31 -1.16
N LEU A 58 11.96 14.28 0.14
CA LEU A 58 12.61 13.18 0.87
C LEU A 58 11.52 12.44 1.66
N PRO A 59 11.21 11.19 1.31
CA PRO A 59 10.26 10.40 2.07
C PRO A 59 10.82 10.13 3.47
N PRO A 60 10.04 10.34 4.53
CA PRO A 60 10.47 10.03 5.89
C PRO A 60 10.40 8.51 6.16
N PRO A 61 11.11 8.02 7.17
CA PRO A 61 10.91 6.67 7.69
C PRO A 61 9.47 6.48 8.14
N ARG A 62 8.89 5.32 7.82
CA ARG A 62 7.53 4.97 8.22
C ARG A 62 7.51 4.50 9.68
N GLY A 63 6.55 4.95 10.48
CA GLY A 63 6.36 4.52 11.87
C GLY A 63 6.18 3.00 11.99
N LEU A 64 6.49 2.45 13.15
CA LEU A 64 6.36 1.04 13.46
C LEU A 64 4.90 0.67 13.76
N VAL A 65 4.55 -0.60 13.58
CA VAL A 65 3.33 -1.17 14.16
C VAL A 65 3.78 -2.20 15.18
N LEU A 66 3.34 -2.00 16.41
CA LEU A 66 3.76 -2.79 17.57
C LEU A 66 2.55 -3.51 18.19
N ASP A 67 2.79 -4.64 18.84
CA ASP A 67 1.81 -5.28 19.68
C ASP A 67 1.71 -4.58 21.07
N ARG A 68 0.86 -5.08 21.93
CA ARG A 68 0.67 -4.52 23.30
C ARG A 68 1.90 -4.58 24.20
N PHE A 69 2.90 -5.38 23.86
CA PHE A 69 4.14 -5.56 24.60
C PHE A 69 5.35 -4.88 23.93
N GLY A 70 5.14 -4.22 22.79
CA GLY A 70 6.18 -3.55 22.02
C GLY A 70 6.90 -4.46 21.02
N HIS A 71 6.39 -5.67 20.72
CA HIS A 71 6.95 -6.50 19.67
C HIS A 71 6.56 -5.96 18.28
N GLU A 72 7.51 -5.96 17.36
CA GLU A 72 7.31 -5.44 16.01
C GLU A 72 6.39 -6.34 15.18
N LEU A 73 5.25 -5.79 14.75
CA LEU A 73 4.35 -6.40 13.76
C LEU A 73 4.64 -5.89 12.34
N ALA A 74 5.07 -4.64 12.24
CA ALA A 74 5.60 -4.06 11.01
C ALA A 74 6.75 -3.10 11.32
N SER A 75 7.89 -3.33 10.67
CA SER A 75 9.12 -2.54 10.83
C SER A 75 9.72 -2.15 9.48
N ASN A 76 10.79 -1.37 9.53
CA ASN A 76 11.52 -0.95 8.34
C ASN A 76 12.88 -1.68 8.32
N ARG A 77 13.23 -2.23 7.14
CA ARG A 77 14.55 -2.87 6.93
C ARG A 77 15.26 -2.23 5.75
N LEU A 78 16.57 -2.29 5.78
CA LEU A 78 17.39 -1.88 4.65
C LEU A 78 16.98 -2.68 3.40
N ASN A 79 16.71 -1.97 2.33
CA ASN A 79 16.38 -2.55 1.03
C ASN A 79 17.52 -2.25 0.07
N TYR A 80 18.35 -3.26 -0.19
CA TYR A 80 19.43 -3.17 -1.16
C TYR A 80 18.87 -3.23 -2.57
N ARG A 81 19.17 -2.20 -3.34
CA ARG A 81 18.67 -2.01 -4.71
C ARG A 81 19.82 -1.79 -5.66
N VAL A 82 19.54 -1.96 -6.92
CA VAL A 82 20.45 -1.58 -7.99
C VAL A 82 19.69 -0.75 -9.03
N VAL A 83 20.26 0.39 -9.37
CA VAL A 83 19.75 1.29 -10.40
C VAL A 83 20.74 1.35 -11.57
N LEU A 84 20.22 1.72 -12.74
CA LEU A 84 21.01 1.88 -13.97
C LEU A 84 20.78 3.27 -14.53
N ILE A 85 21.88 3.98 -14.83
CA ILE A 85 21.89 5.27 -15.49
C ILE A 85 22.32 5.05 -16.95
N ALA A 86 21.37 5.17 -17.87
CA ALA A 86 21.57 4.78 -19.26
C ALA A 86 22.65 5.58 -20.00
N GLU A 87 22.92 6.84 -19.62
CA GLU A 87 23.98 7.64 -20.24
C GLU A 87 25.39 7.22 -19.83
N GLN A 88 25.54 6.55 -18.68
CA GLN A 88 26.80 6.07 -18.17
C GLN A 88 27.14 4.64 -18.66
N THR A 89 26.27 4.07 -19.50
CA THR A 89 26.49 2.74 -20.10
C THR A 89 26.96 2.83 -21.53
N ASN A 90 27.84 1.93 -21.96
CA ASN A 90 28.19 1.74 -23.36
C ASN A 90 27.09 1.02 -24.17
N GLY A 91 26.20 0.31 -23.45
CA GLY A 91 25.04 -0.38 -24.01
C GLY A 91 24.17 -0.97 -22.90
N VAL A 92 22.94 -0.46 -22.77
CA VAL A 92 22.01 -0.88 -21.69
C VAL A 92 21.73 -2.38 -21.71
N ALA A 93 21.51 -2.96 -22.89
CA ALA A 93 21.21 -4.39 -23.01
C ALA A 93 22.40 -5.25 -22.56
N GLU A 94 23.61 -4.88 -22.97
CA GLU A 94 24.85 -5.57 -22.60
C GLU A 94 25.14 -5.46 -21.10
N THR A 95 24.96 -4.26 -20.51
CA THR A 95 25.12 -4.06 -19.06
C THR A 95 24.12 -4.92 -18.27
N LEU A 96 22.86 -5.00 -18.74
CA LEU A 96 21.85 -5.88 -18.11
C LEU A 96 22.23 -7.37 -18.22
N ASP A 97 22.81 -7.79 -19.35
CA ASP A 97 23.24 -9.19 -19.55
C ASP A 97 24.46 -9.52 -18.65
N ARG A 98 25.38 -8.58 -18.44
CA ARG A 98 26.47 -8.71 -17.46
C ARG A 98 25.91 -8.76 -16.02
N LEU A 99 25.02 -7.86 -15.66
CA LEU A 99 24.40 -7.83 -14.34
C LEU A 99 23.57 -9.10 -14.06
N ALA A 100 22.95 -9.68 -15.07
CA ALA A 100 22.19 -10.93 -14.96
C ALA A 100 23.04 -12.15 -14.59
N ARG A 101 24.36 -12.08 -14.75
CA ARG A 101 25.31 -13.12 -14.27
C ARG A 101 25.57 -13.02 -12.75
N VAL A 102 25.29 -11.85 -12.17
CA VAL A 102 25.53 -11.55 -10.74
C VAL A 102 24.28 -11.73 -9.90
N ILE A 103 23.14 -11.26 -10.44
CA ILE A 103 21.83 -11.33 -9.79
C ILE A 103 20.77 -11.88 -10.74
N PRO A 104 19.74 -12.57 -10.25
CA PRO A 104 18.66 -13.06 -11.10
C PRO A 104 17.83 -11.89 -11.64
N ILE A 105 17.87 -11.69 -12.96
CA ILE A 105 17.01 -10.73 -13.68
C ILE A 105 16.07 -11.52 -14.59
N ASN A 106 14.79 -11.52 -14.26
CA ASN A 106 13.82 -12.24 -15.08
C ASN A 106 13.52 -11.48 -16.39
N PRO A 107 13.01 -12.16 -17.45
CA PRO A 107 12.73 -11.54 -18.75
C PRO A 107 11.71 -10.39 -18.67
N HIS A 108 10.79 -10.41 -17.70
CA HIS A 108 9.82 -9.33 -17.51
C HIS A 108 10.50 -8.08 -16.95
N GLN A 109 11.36 -8.22 -15.95
CA GLN A 109 12.16 -7.13 -15.38
C GLN A 109 13.05 -6.50 -16.48
N ARG A 110 13.74 -7.33 -17.26
CA ARG A 110 14.56 -6.87 -18.37
C ARG A 110 13.76 -6.04 -19.39
N ARG A 111 12.59 -6.52 -19.82
CA ARG A 111 11.70 -5.79 -20.73
C ARG A 111 11.19 -4.47 -20.11
N ARG A 112 10.87 -4.47 -18.81
CA ARG A 112 10.47 -3.26 -18.09
C ARG A 112 11.57 -2.21 -18.12
N VAL A 113 12.80 -2.57 -17.72
CA VAL A 113 13.95 -1.64 -17.70
C VAL A 113 14.22 -1.06 -19.10
N LEU A 114 14.27 -1.89 -20.13
CA LEU A 114 14.47 -1.43 -21.50
C LEU A 114 13.37 -0.47 -22.00
N ARG A 115 12.13 -0.68 -21.57
CA ARG A 115 11.00 0.21 -21.86
C ARG A 115 11.14 1.55 -21.14
N GLU A 116 11.50 1.52 -19.85
CA GLU A 116 11.71 2.73 -19.06
C GLU A 116 12.87 3.58 -19.58
N VAL A 117 13.98 2.96 -20.00
CA VAL A 117 15.12 3.65 -20.63
C VAL A 117 14.70 4.44 -21.88
N ARG A 118 13.76 3.90 -22.67
CA ARG A 118 13.25 4.59 -23.88
C ARG A 118 12.32 5.77 -23.57
N ARG A 119 11.67 5.76 -22.39
CA ARG A 119 10.67 6.77 -22.02
C ARG A 119 11.24 7.90 -21.17
N LYS A 120 12.27 7.62 -20.38
CA LYS A 120 12.88 8.58 -19.46
C LYS A 120 14.13 9.22 -20.06
N ARG A 121 14.53 10.37 -19.52
CA ARG A 121 15.81 10.99 -19.88
C ARG A 121 16.96 10.08 -19.46
N ARG A 122 18.04 10.01 -20.26
CA ARG A 122 19.11 9.01 -20.11
C ARG A 122 19.89 9.11 -18.79
N PHE A 123 19.91 10.28 -18.15
CA PHE A 123 20.57 10.48 -16.87
C PHE A 123 19.70 10.07 -15.65
N VAL A 124 18.39 9.83 -15.85
CA VAL A 124 17.50 9.43 -14.76
C VAL A 124 17.78 7.99 -14.35
N PRO A 125 18.08 7.73 -13.05
CA PRO A 125 18.28 6.37 -12.57
C PRO A 125 17.03 5.52 -12.75
N ILE A 126 17.20 4.31 -13.27
CA ILE A 126 16.14 3.34 -13.48
C ILE A 126 16.39 2.14 -12.59
N LYS A 127 15.43 1.83 -11.72
CA LYS A 127 15.51 0.69 -10.83
C LYS A 127 15.50 -0.62 -11.63
N VAL A 128 16.59 -1.41 -11.52
CA VAL A 128 16.72 -2.72 -12.17
C VAL A 128 16.18 -3.81 -11.26
N ALA A 129 16.69 -3.88 -10.02
CA ALA A 129 16.28 -4.85 -9.02
C ALA A 129 16.23 -4.20 -7.63
N GLU A 130 15.45 -4.80 -6.74
CA GLU A 130 15.31 -4.41 -5.34
C GLU A 130 15.19 -5.66 -4.47
N ASN A 131 15.27 -5.49 -3.15
CA ASN A 131 15.25 -6.58 -2.17
C ASN A 131 16.38 -7.60 -2.42
N LEU A 132 17.57 -7.10 -2.76
CA LEU A 132 18.76 -7.92 -2.92
C LEU A 132 19.25 -8.42 -1.56
N THR A 133 19.84 -9.61 -1.54
CA THR A 133 20.57 -10.04 -0.34
C THR A 133 21.86 -9.24 -0.17
N TRP A 134 22.40 -9.22 1.05
CA TRP A 134 23.68 -8.55 1.30
C TRP A 134 24.80 -9.10 0.40
N GLU A 135 24.84 -10.41 0.18
CA GLU A 135 25.85 -11.06 -0.68
C GLU A 135 25.73 -10.63 -2.13
N GLN A 136 24.48 -10.52 -2.64
CA GLN A 136 24.24 -10.01 -4.00
C GLN A 136 24.66 -8.55 -4.14
N PHE A 137 24.31 -7.72 -3.15
CA PHE A 137 24.67 -6.31 -3.12
C PHE A 137 26.18 -6.12 -3.03
N ALA A 138 26.87 -6.88 -2.17
CA ALA A 138 28.32 -6.86 -2.02
C ALA A 138 29.03 -7.28 -3.32
N ARG A 139 28.55 -8.36 -3.98
CA ARG A 139 29.09 -8.78 -5.30
C ARG A 139 28.95 -7.70 -6.37
N ILE A 140 27.81 -7.01 -6.42
CA ILE A 140 27.64 -5.88 -7.35
C ILE A 140 28.66 -4.80 -7.06
N ASN A 141 28.87 -4.43 -5.79
CA ASN A 141 29.85 -3.39 -5.41
C ASN A 141 31.27 -3.74 -5.85
N VAL A 142 31.68 -5.00 -5.70
CA VAL A 142 33.01 -5.47 -6.15
C VAL A 142 33.14 -5.39 -7.68
N LEU A 143 32.08 -5.66 -8.42
CA LEU A 143 32.08 -5.71 -9.88
C LEU A 143 31.69 -4.39 -10.54
N LEU A 144 31.53 -3.29 -9.79
CA LEU A 144 31.17 -1.97 -10.35
C LEU A 144 32.06 -1.50 -11.49
N PRO A 145 33.42 -1.69 -11.45
CA PRO A 145 34.27 -1.29 -12.57
C PRO A 145 33.88 -1.97 -13.90
N ASP A 146 33.32 -3.19 -13.85
CA ASP A 146 32.92 -3.97 -15.02
C ASP A 146 31.47 -3.72 -15.43
N LEU A 147 30.72 -2.93 -14.65
CA LEU A 147 29.29 -2.67 -14.80
C LEU A 147 29.02 -1.16 -15.00
N PRO A 148 29.47 -0.54 -16.10
CA PRO A 148 29.32 0.88 -16.32
C PRO A 148 27.84 1.30 -16.28
N GLY A 149 27.55 2.36 -15.54
CA GLY A 149 26.20 2.90 -15.34
C GLY A 149 25.34 2.16 -14.33
N VAL A 150 25.82 1.09 -13.73
CA VAL A 150 25.15 0.42 -12.59
C VAL A 150 25.57 1.13 -11.31
N GLN A 151 24.58 1.46 -10.47
CA GLN A 151 24.82 2.05 -9.16
C GLN A 151 24.06 1.27 -8.09
N PRO A 152 24.75 0.81 -7.04
CA PRO A 152 24.13 0.31 -5.83
C PRO A 152 23.39 1.43 -5.13
N ASP A 153 22.22 1.14 -4.62
CA ASP A 153 21.39 2.08 -3.87
C ASP A 153 20.80 1.37 -2.65
N VAL A 154 20.70 2.08 -1.55
CA VAL A 154 20.14 1.57 -0.29
C VAL A 154 18.95 2.42 0.08
N GLY A 155 17.82 1.78 0.23
CA GLY A 155 16.60 2.43 0.71
C GLY A 155 16.01 1.68 1.89
N GLU A 156 14.82 2.06 2.28
CA GLU A 156 14.02 1.34 3.26
C GLU A 156 12.94 0.52 2.56
N GLY A 157 12.66 -0.65 3.12
CA GLY A 157 11.56 -1.51 2.74
C GLY A 157 10.75 -1.90 3.96
N ARG A 158 9.43 -1.97 3.82
CA ARG A 158 8.55 -2.44 4.89
C ARG A 158 8.74 -3.93 5.12
N HIS A 159 8.77 -4.35 6.37
CA HIS A 159 8.94 -5.75 6.77
C HIS A 159 7.91 -6.12 7.83
N TYR A 160 7.38 -7.32 7.71
CA TYR A 160 6.36 -7.88 8.61
C TYR A 160 6.95 -9.14 9.27
N PRO A 161 7.55 -9.01 10.48
CA PRO A 161 8.28 -10.11 11.13
C PRO A 161 7.42 -11.35 11.41
N VAL A 162 6.18 -11.11 11.87
CA VAL A 162 5.22 -12.18 12.21
C VAL A 162 4.52 -12.75 10.95
N GLY A 163 4.53 -12.00 9.84
CA GLY A 163 4.12 -12.50 8.54
C GLY A 163 2.64 -12.87 8.46
N VAL A 164 2.39 -14.13 8.12
CA VAL A 164 1.06 -14.67 7.77
C VAL A 164 0.05 -14.53 8.92
N GLU A 165 0.51 -14.66 10.16
CA GLU A 165 -0.34 -14.69 11.35
C GLU A 165 -1.04 -13.36 11.63
N THR A 166 -0.39 -12.24 11.26
CA THR A 166 -0.91 -10.88 11.50
C THR A 166 -1.37 -10.16 10.24
N ALA A 167 -1.28 -10.80 9.08
CA ALA A 167 -1.52 -10.16 7.78
C ALA A 167 -2.88 -9.46 7.66
N HIS A 168 -3.94 -10.05 8.19
CA HIS A 168 -5.28 -9.46 8.14
C HIS A 168 -5.48 -8.28 9.09
N ILE A 169 -4.67 -8.19 10.15
CA ILE A 169 -4.69 -7.07 11.11
C ILE A 169 -3.83 -5.94 10.57
N VAL A 170 -2.55 -6.24 10.39
CA VAL A 170 -1.56 -5.24 9.98
C VAL A 170 -1.78 -4.78 8.54
N GLY A 171 -2.12 -5.70 7.64
CA GLY A 171 -2.22 -5.42 6.22
C GLY A 171 -0.84 -5.39 5.56
N TYR A 172 -0.74 -4.63 4.46
CA TYR A 172 0.51 -4.48 3.71
C TYR A 172 0.59 -3.14 3.00
N VAL A 173 1.82 -2.75 2.64
CA VAL A 173 2.08 -1.60 1.78
C VAL A 173 2.34 -2.05 0.34
N SER A 174 1.91 -1.25 -0.63
CA SER A 174 2.23 -1.47 -2.05
C SER A 174 2.35 -0.14 -2.78
N SER A 175 2.81 -0.19 -4.05
CA SER A 175 2.96 0.99 -4.88
C SER A 175 1.64 1.77 -5.02
N VAL A 176 1.75 3.09 -5.08
CA VAL A 176 0.63 4.00 -5.35
C VAL A 176 0.04 3.69 -6.72
N SER A 177 -1.28 3.56 -6.80
CA SER A 177 -2.05 3.47 -8.04
C SER A 177 -2.71 4.81 -8.36
N GLU A 178 -3.24 4.97 -9.57
CA GLU A 178 -3.97 6.19 -9.96
C GLU A 178 -5.14 6.51 -9.02
N ALA A 179 -5.84 5.48 -8.54
CA ALA A 179 -6.95 5.64 -7.60
C ALA A 179 -6.53 6.12 -6.19
N ASP A 180 -5.25 6.00 -5.84
CA ASP A 180 -4.72 6.43 -4.54
C ASP A 180 -4.24 7.88 -4.55
N GLN A 181 -4.15 8.52 -5.72
CA GLN A 181 -3.65 9.89 -5.84
C GLN A 181 -4.68 10.88 -5.29
N THR A 182 -4.27 11.61 -4.26
CA THR A 182 -5.10 12.61 -3.57
C THR A 182 -4.60 14.04 -3.74
N GLY A 183 -3.57 14.25 -4.60
CA GLY A 183 -2.85 15.52 -4.72
C GLY A 183 -1.73 15.71 -3.70
N ASP A 184 -1.43 14.71 -2.88
CA ASP A 184 -0.27 14.71 -1.99
C ASP A 184 1.01 14.43 -2.81
N PRO A 185 1.98 15.36 -2.85
CA PRO A 185 3.19 15.23 -3.67
C PRO A 185 4.04 13.99 -3.33
N LEU A 186 3.95 13.45 -2.10
CA LEU A 186 4.62 12.21 -1.73
C LEU A 186 4.12 11.01 -2.55
N LEU A 187 2.83 11.00 -2.89
CA LEU A 187 2.22 9.91 -3.65
C LEU A 187 2.65 9.91 -5.13
N GLU A 188 3.18 11.02 -5.61
CA GLU A 188 3.70 11.15 -6.97
C GLU A 188 5.15 10.65 -7.10
N LEU A 189 5.82 10.43 -5.95
CA LEU A 189 7.21 9.95 -5.96
C LEU A 189 7.31 8.53 -6.57
N PRO A 190 8.20 8.33 -7.54
CA PRO A 190 8.38 7.02 -8.17
C PRO A 190 8.76 5.93 -7.17
N GLY A 191 7.95 4.90 -7.10
CA GLY A 191 8.19 3.76 -6.21
C GLY A 191 7.82 4.00 -4.75
N TYR A 192 7.13 5.10 -4.44
CA TYR A 192 6.56 5.32 -3.12
C TYR A 192 5.48 4.28 -2.82
N ARG A 193 5.35 3.90 -1.55
CA ARG A 193 4.43 2.86 -1.10
C ARG A 193 3.50 3.38 -0.03
N ILE A 194 2.24 2.96 -0.10
CA ILE A 194 1.18 3.31 0.86
C ILE A 194 0.52 2.05 1.41
N GLY A 195 -0.16 2.19 2.53
CA GLY A 195 -0.98 1.13 3.10
C GLY A 195 -2.18 0.79 2.21
N LYS A 196 -2.38 -0.50 1.93
CA LYS A 196 -3.46 -1.00 1.06
C LYS A 196 -4.56 -1.72 1.81
N SER A 197 -4.27 -2.24 2.99
CA SER A 197 -5.23 -2.94 3.85
C SER A 197 -4.84 -2.83 5.31
N GLY A 198 -5.74 -3.21 6.22
CA GLY A 198 -5.50 -3.30 7.66
C GLY A 198 -5.06 -1.97 8.29
N ILE A 199 -4.27 -2.08 9.34
CA ILE A 199 -3.69 -0.95 10.09
C ILE A 199 -2.82 -0.08 9.18
N GLU A 200 -2.06 -0.69 8.28
CA GLU A 200 -1.23 0.04 7.32
C GLU A 200 -2.05 1.04 6.49
N LYS A 201 -3.27 0.67 6.09
CA LYS A 201 -4.18 1.57 5.34
C LYS A 201 -4.88 2.56 6.24
N THR A 202 -5.45 2.09 7.34
CA THR A 202 -6.28 2.91 8.23
C THR A 202 -5.48 4.04 8.86
N TYR A 203 -4.25 3.75 9.27
CA TYR A 203 -3.33 4.69 9.90
C TYR A 203 -2.23 5.18 8.95
N ASP A 204 -2.42 5.06 7.63
CA ASP A 204 -1.38 5.39 6.64
C ASP A 204 -0.82 6.80 6.81
N LYS A 205 -1.65 7.80 7.06
CA LYS A 205 -1.22 9.20 7.23
C LYS A 205 -0.35 9.41 8.47
N ILE A 206 -0.67 8.69 9.56
CA ILE A 206 0.08 8.75 10.83
C ILE A 206 1.42 8.04 10.65
N LEU A 207 1.37 6.79 10.16
CA LEU A 207 2.54 5.98 9.90
C LEU A 207 3.48 6.57 8.85
N ARG A 208 2.96 7.33 7.87
CA ARG A 208 3.73 7.92 6.78
C ARG A 208 4.67 9.03 7.21
N GLY A 209 4.30 9.80 8.24
CA GLY A 209 5.04 11.00 8.68
C GLY A 209 4.95 12.17 7.70
N LYS A 210 5.90 13.12 7.81
CA LYS A 210 5.94 14.33 6.99
C LYS A 210 7.21 14.36 6.16
N ALA A 211 7.05 14.63 4.86
CA ALA A 211 8.17 14.74 3.93
C ALA A 211 9.20 15.79 4.35
N GLY A 212 10.47 15.45 4.16
CA GLY A 212 11.54 16.43 4.08
C GLY A 212 11.68 16.97 2.66
N ASN A 213 12.61 17.89 2.49
CA ASN A 213 12.97 18.41 1.18
C ASN A 213 14.49 18.61 1.07
N SER A 214 15.01 18.40 -0.14
CA SER A 214 16.36 18.75 -0.53
C SER A 214 16.30 19.74 -1.69
N ARG A 215 17.04 20.84 -1.58
CA ARG A 215 17.23 21.80 -2.66
C ARG A 215 18.51 21.43 -3.38
N VAL A 216 18.38 21.05 -4.65
CA VAL A 216 19.49 20.61 -5.48
C VAL A 216 19.71 21.59 -6.63
N GLU A 217 20.96 21.91 -6.89
CA GLU A 217 21.34 22.65 -8.09
C GLU A 217 21.31 21.70 -9.28
N VAL A 218 20.62 22.11 -10.35
CA VAL A 218 20.53 21.33 -11.59
C VAL A 218 21.06 22.13 -12.76
N ASN A 219 21.60 21.44 -13.76
CA ASN A 219 21.98 22.06 -15.04
C ASN A 219 20.74 22.23 -15.96
N ALA A 220 20.94 22.85 -17.13
CA ALA A 220 19.89 23.08 -18.12
C ALA A 220 19.17 21.80 -18.62
N TYR A 221 19.72 20.62 -18.37
CA TYR A 221 19.12 19.34 -18.71
C TYR A 221 18.37 18.72 -17.53
N GLY A 222 18.45 19.33 -16.30
CA GLY A 222 17.82 18.82 -15.08
C GLY A 222 18.68 17.78 -14.34
N ARG A 223 20.00 17.70 -14.65
CA ARG A 223 20.93 16.84 -13.91
C ARG A 223 21.37 17.53 -12.64
N GLU A 224 21.33 16.83 -11.52
CA GLU A 224 21.84 17.30 -10.24
C GLU A 224 23.36 17.56 -10.31
N ILE A 225 23.78 18.74 -9.85
CA ILE A 225 25.19 19.16 -9.74
C ILE A 225 25.65 18.99 -8.29
N ARG A 226 24.88 19.56 -7.34
CA ARG A 226 25.16 19.48 -5.89
C ARG A 226 23.90 19.74 -5.07
N GLU A 227 23.90 19.25 -3.85
CA GLU A 227 22.89 19.59 -2.85
C GLU A 227 23.24 20.96 -2.22
N LEU A 228 22.27 21.86 -2.19
CA LEU A 228 22.42 23.21 -1.63
C LEU A 228 21.95 23.30 -0.20
N ALA A 229 20.84 22.62 0.10
CA ALA A 229 20.25 22.58 1.44
C ALA A 229 19.42 21.32 1.59
N ARG A 230 19.37 20.78 2.79
CA ARG A 230 18.59 19.58 3.14
C ARG A 230 17.83 19.82 4.43
N LYS A 231 16.54 19.50 4.41
CA LYS A 231 15.70 19.40 5.59
C LYS A 231 15.10 18.00 5.61
N ASP A 232 15.53 17.20 6.57
CA ASP A 232 15.01 15.84 6.71
C ASP A 232 13.54 15.83 7.10
N GLY A 233 12.82 14.78 6.70
CA GLY A 233 11.42 14.59 7.04
C GLY A 233 11.25 14.24 8.52
N GLN A 234 10.01 14.37 8.99
CA GLN A 234 9.63 13.88 10.32
C GLN A 234 9.17 12.42 10.16
N PRO A 235 9.78 11.46 10.87
CA PRO A 235 9.32 10.08 10.88
C PRO A 235 7.83 9.98 11.19
N GLY A 236 7.19 8.93 10.71
CA GLY A 236 5.82 8.62 11.13
C GLY A 236 5.77 8.20 12.59
N ASP A 237 4.60 8.40 13.21
CA ASP A 237 4.36 7.95 14.57
C ASP A 237 4.15 6.44 14.59
N ASP A 238 4.58 5.78 15.67
CA ASP A 238 4.36 4.38 15.91
C ASP A 238 2.90 4.13 16.34
N VAL A 239 2.36 2.97 15.94
CA VAL A 239 1.02 2.53 16.30
C VAL A 239 1.12 1.28 17.16
N VAL A 240 0.67 1.37 18.40
CA VAL A 240 0.60 0.23 19.33
C VAL A 240 -0.79 -0.36 19.29
N LEU A 241 -0.89 -1.66 19.05
CA LEU A 241 -2.14 -2.42 19.01
C LEU A 241 -2.39 -3.12 20.35
N THR A 242 -3.64 -3.48 20.59
CA THR A 242 -4.03 -4.30 21.74
C THR A 242 -3.73 -5.79 21.56
N ILE A 243 -3.22 -6.18 20.41
CA ILE A 243 -2.91 -7.56 20.02
C ILE A 243 -1.78 -8.12 20.91
N ASP A 244 -1.97 -9.35 21.35
CA ASP A 244 -0.97 -10.21 21.97
C ASP A 244 -0.44 -11.16 20.89
N THR A 245 0.79 -10.97 20.46
CA THR A 245 1.39 -11.71 19.33
C THR A 245 1.49 -13.20 19.63
N ASP A 246 1.86 -13.59 20.85
CA ASP A 246 2.00 -15.00 21.23
C ASP A 246 0.65 -15.71 21.17
N LEU A 247 -0.42 -15.05 21.65
CA LEU A 247 -1.80 -15.55 21.57
C LEU A 247 -2.26 -15.66 20.11
N GLN A 248 -2.00 -14.63 19.31
CA GLN A 248 -2.32 -14.57 17.89
C GLN A 248 -1.68 -15.75 17.14
N GLU A 249 -0.38 -15.98 17.32
CA GLU A 249 0.34 -17.07 16.68
C GLU A 249 -0.17 -18.45 17.14
N LYS A 250 -0.45 -18.62 18.43
CA LYS A 250 -0.97 -19.87 18.98
C LYS A 250 -2.29 -20.25 18.38
N ILE A 251 -3.22 -19.28 18.23
CA ILE A 251 -4.52 -19.50 17.60
C ILE A 251 -4.35 -19.76 16.10
N SER A 252 -3.51 -18.98 15.43
CA SER A 252 -3.24 -19.15 13.99
C SER A 252 -2.72 -20.55 13.68
N ARG A 253 -1.76 -21.04 14.47
CA ARG A 253 -1.25 -22.41 14.34
C ARG A 253 -2.32 -23.48 14.59
N ARG A 254 -3.24 -23.24 15.52
CA ARG A 254 -4.35 -24.17 15.81
C ARG A 254 -5.34 -24.25 14.66
N LEU A 255 -5.50 -23.19 13.88
CA LEU A 255 -6.47 -23.08 12.77
C LEU A 255 -5.84 -23.26 11.39
N ILE A 256 -4.59 -23.71 11.28
CA ILE A 256 -3.84 -23.73 10.02
C ILE A 256 -4.53 -24.54 8.91
N ASP A 257 -5.17 -25.65 9.26
CA ASP A 257 -5.87 -26.55 8.34
C ASP A 257 -7.34 -26.20 8.14
N GLU A 258 -7.84 -25.19 8.86
CA GLU A 258 -9.24 -24.81 8.88
C GLU A 258 -9.52 -23.59 7.97
N SER A 259 -10.78 -23.44 7.56
CA SER A 259 -11.28 -22.19 6.99
C SER A 259 -12.18 -21.53 8.03
N ALA A 260 -11.57 -20.75 8.91
CA ALA A 260 -12.22 -20.26 10.11
C ALA A 260 -11.74 -18.85 10.51
N ALA A 261 -12.45 -18.24 11.44
CA ALA A 261 -12.02 -17.05 12.15
C ALA A 261 -12.12 -17.26 13.66
N ALA A 262 -11.22 -16.61 14.41
CA ALA A 262 -11.29 -16.55 15.86
C ALA A 262 -10.97 -15.13 16.33
N VAL A 263 -11.73 -14.64 17.30
CA VAL A 263 -11.52 -13.34 17.94
C VAL A 263 -11.49 -13.55 19.45
N VAL A 264 -10.46 -13.03 20.10
CA VAL A 264 -10.35 -13.02 21.56
C VAL A 264 -10.40 -11.58 22.04
N MET A 265 -11.32 -11.30 22.93
CA MET A 265 -11.58 -9.95 23.45
C MET A 265 -11.50 -9.95 24.97
N ASP A 266 -10.87 -8.93 25.54
CA ASP A 266 -10.95 -8.64 26.95
C ASP A 266 -12.37 -8.10 27.27
N ILE A 267 -13.09 -8.79 28.16
CA ILE A 267 -14.45 -8.44 28.53
C ILE A 267 -14.57 -7.18 29.39
N HIS A 268 -13.46 -6.72 29.97
CA HIS A 268 -13.47 -5.55 30.87
C HIS A 268 -13.22 -4.24 30.10
N GLN A 269 -12.30 -4.25 29.14
CA GLN A 269 -11.89 -3.07 28.39
C GLN A 269 -12.36 -3.10 26.91
N GLY A 270 -12.76 -4.27 26.41
CA GLY A 270 -13.16 -4.46 25.02
C GLY A 270 -11.95 -4.57 24.06
N ASP A 271 -10.74 -4.69 24.58
CA ASP A 271 -9.52 -4.84 23.80
C ASP A 271 -9.54 -6.14 22.99
N ILE A 272 -9.22 -6.05 21.71
CA ILE A 272 -9.01 -7.24 20.88
C ILE A 272 -7.60 -7.77 21.11
N LEU A 273 -7.49 -8.89 21.79
CA LEU A 273 -6.21 -9.53 22.12
C LEU A 273 -5.69 -10.40 20.97
N ALA A 274 -6.60 -11.02 20.21
CA ALA A 274 -6.26 -11.75 18.99
C ALA A 274 -7.42 -11.70 17.99
N MET A 275 -7.10 -11.63 16.70
CA MET A 275 -8.06 -11.69 15.60
C MET A 275 -7.46 -12.48 14.44
N VAL A 276 -7.81 -13.75 14.33
CA VAL A 276 -7.28 -14.69 13.34
C VAL A 276 -8.28 -14.94 12.22
N SER A 277 -7.81 -14.96 11.00
CA SER A 277 -8.56 -15.41 9.81
C SER A 277 -7.72 -16.42 9.05
N SER A 278 -8.17 -17.67 8.98
CA SER A 278 -7.45 -18.78 8.32
C SER A 278 -8.22 -19.29 7.09
N PRO A 279 -7.51 -19.68 6.01
CA PRO A 279 -6.10 -19.39 5.74
C PRO A 279 -5.85 -17.91 5.52
N SER A 280 -4.58 -17.50 5.67
CA SER A 280 -4.12 -16.14 5.48
C SER A 280 -3.09 -16.07 4.34
N TYR A 281 -2.39 -14.95 4.21
CA TYR A 281 -1.40 -14.69 3.16
C TYR A 281 -0.14 -14.04 3.76
N ASP A 282 1.00 -14.14 3.06
CA ASP A 282 2.22 -13.44 3.48
C ASP A 282 2.20 -11.97 2.99
N PRO A 283 2.13 -10.98 3.89
CA PRO A 283 2.15 -9.55 3.52
C PRO A 283 3.48 -9.13 2.91
N ASN A 284 4.61 -9.80 3.25
CA ASN A 284 5.91 -9.52 2.65
C ASN A 284 5.93 -9.79 1.15
N ALA A 285 5.16 -10.79 0.66
CA ALA A 285 5.09 -11.11 -0.76
C ALA A 285 4.57 -9.93 -1.61
N PHE A 286 3.69 -9.10 -1.07
CA PHE A 286 3.20 -7.90 -1.76
C PHE A 286 4.28 -6.81 -1.84
N ASN A 287 5.14 -6.76 -0.86
CA ASN A 287 6.26 -5.82 -0.80
C ASN A 287 7.40 -6.22 -1.75
N LEU A 288 7.67 -7.52 -1.86
CA LEU A 288 8.70 -8.08 -2.74
C LEU A 288 8.30 -8.10 -4.21
N GLY A 289 7.00 -7.97 -4.49
CA GLY A 289 6.42 -8.11 -5.83
C GLY A 289 5.99 -9.56 -6.11
N MET A 290 4.69 -9.75 -6.20
CA MET A 290 4.08 -11.07 -6.41
C MET A 290 4.07 -11.43 -7.90
N SER A 291 4.39 -12.70 -8.23
CA SER A 291 4.22 -13.20 -9.59
C SER A 291 2.73 -13.38 -9.92
N THR A 292 2.36 -13.29 -11.21
CA THR A 292 0.99 -13.54 -11.66
C THR A 292 0.48 -14.92 -11.23
N LYS A 293 1.35 -15.94 -11.23
CA LYS A 293 1.00 -17.30 -10.78
C LYS A 293 0.66 -17.31 -9.28
N ALA A 294 1.48 -16.69 -8.43
CA ALA A 294 1.23 -16.61 -6.99
C ALA A 294 -0.04 -15.81 -6.66
N TRP A 295 -0.26 -14.70 -7.36
CA TRP A 295 -1.48 -13.91 -7.23
C TRP A 295 -2.73 -14.72 -7.63
N SER A 296 -2.70 -15.38 -8.79
CA SER A 296 -3.82 -16.22 -9.24
C SER A 296 -4.12 -17.36 -8.24
N ALA A 297 -3.08 -17.97 -7.66
CA ALA A 297 -3.26 -19.01 -6.65
C ALA A 297 -3.98 -18.50 -5.39
N LEU A 298 -3.70 -17.27 -4.95
CA LEU A 298 -4.41 -16.65 -3.82
C LEU A 298 -5.87 -16.30 -4.16
N VAL A 299 -6.11 -15.70 -5.32
CA VAL A 299 -7.45 -15.26 -5.76
C VAL A 299 -8.38 -16.45 -6.03
N GLN A 300 -7.85 -17.52 -6.64
CA GLN A 300 -8.62 -18.72 -7.01
C GLN A 300 -8.76 -19.72 -5.88
N ASN A 301 -8.09 -19.50 -4.75
CA ASN A 301 -8.19 -20.41 -3.62
C ASN A 301 -9.62 -20.45 -3.07
N PRO A 302 -10.28 -21.62 -3.04
CA PRO A 302 -11.66 -21.76 -2.55
C PRO A 302 -11.82 -21.38 -1.09
N ARG A 303 -10.76 -21.47 -0.28
CA ARG A 303 -10.74 -21.04 1.12
C ARG A 303 -10.56 -19.52 1.32
N LYS A 304 -10.42 -18.74 0.22
CA LYS A 304 -10.38 -17.26 0.18
C LYS A 304 -9.41 -16.63 1.19
N PRO A 305 -8.10 -16.84 1.07
CA PRO A 305 -7.10 -16.34 2.04
C PRO A 305 -7.01 -14.82 2.11
N LEU A 306 -7.45 -14.09 1.09
CA LEU A 306 -7.42 -12.62 1.06
C LEU A 306 -8.58 -11.95 1.81
N ILE A 307 -9.59 -12.72 2.22
CA ILE A 307 -10.74 -12.20 2.97
C ILE A 307 -10.47 -12.31 4.46
N ASN A 308 -10.56 -11.19 5.17
CA ASN A 308 -10.60 -11.20 6.63
C ASN A 308 -11.95 -11.74 7.10
N LYS A 309 -11.98 -13.03 7.41
CA LYS A 309 -13.21 -13.73 7.82
C LYS A 309 -13.75 -13.27 9.17
N ALA A 310 -12.90 -12.72 10.03
CA ALA A 310 -13.32 -12.20 11.33
C ALA A 310 -14.18 -10.92 11.17
N ILE A 311 -13.97 -10.15 10.09
CA ILE A 311 -14.69 -8.87 9.87
C ILE A 311 -15.73 -9.03 8.75
N ALA A 312 -15.38 -9.68 7.65
CA ALA A 312 -16.20 -9.77 6.44
C ALA A 312 -16.86 -11.14 6.23
N GLY A 313 -16.64 -12.08 7.15
CA GLY A 313 -17.25 -13.41 7.07
C GLY A 313 -18.75 -13.35 7.43
N GLN A 314 -19.57 -13.84 6.52
CA GLN A 314 -21.03 -13.99 6.76
C GLN A 314 -21.33 -15.45 7.02
N TYR A 315 -21.55 -15.80 8.27
CA TYR A 315 -21.85 -17.15 8.72
C TYR A 315 -23.25 -17.21 9.35
N PRO A 316 -24.03 -18.29 9.11
CA PRO A 316 -25.28 -18.49 9.81
C PRO A 316 -25.00 -18.58 11.33
N PRO A 317 -25.65 -17.76 12.16
CA PRO A 317 -25.38 -17.73 13.60
C PRO A 317 -25.79 -19.03 14.32
N GLY A 318 -26.71 -19.79 13.72
CA GLY A 318 -27.21 -21.02 14.31
C GLY A 318 -27.80 -20.80 15.69
N SER A 319 -27.61 -21.80 16.63
CA SER A 319 -28.14 -21.74 17.96
C SER A 319 -27.61 -20.62 18.86
N THR A 320 -26.52 -19.93 18.45
CA THR A 320 -26.03 -18.75 19.19
C THR A 320 -27.05 -17.60 19.14
N PHE A 321 -27.87 -17.54 18.09
CA PHE A 321 -28.92 -16.53 17.94
C PHE A 321 -30.11 -16.74 18.94
N LYS A 322 -30.25 -17.93 19.52
CA LYS A 322 -31.32 -18.23 20.49
C LYS A 322 -31.24 -17.35 21.73
N MET A 323 -30.03 -16.93 22.12
CA MET A 323 -29.85 -16.01 23.25
C MET A 323 -30.47 -14.64 22.95
N ILE A 324 -30.35 -14.15 21.72
CA ILE A 324 -30.95 -12.87 21.28
C ILE A 324 -32.48 -12.97 21.35
N VAL A 325 -33.05 -14.07 20.86
CA VAL A 325 -34.50 -14.34 20.92
C VAL A 325 -34.98 -14.43 22.38
N ALA A 326 -34.22 -15.11 23.25
CA ALA A 326 -34.55 -15.21 24.68
C ALA A 326 -34.56 -13.83 25.36
N LEU A 327 -33.54 -13.01 25.14
CA LEU A 327 -33.44 -11.66 25.67
C LEU A 327 -34.59 -10.77 25.18
N ALA A 328 -34.90 -10.81 23.90
CA ALA A 328 -36.04 -10.07 23.34
C ALA A 328 -37.37 -10.51 23.96
N ALA A 329 -37.57 -11.80 24.20
CA ALA A 329 -38.78 -12.34 24.80
C ALA A 329 -38.91 -11.92 26.27
N LEU A 330 -37.81 -11.92 27.02
CA LEU A 330 -37.78 -11.47 28.43
C LEU A 330 -38.11 -9.97 28.55
N GLU A 331 -37.48 -9.14 27.71
CA GLU A 331 -37.71 -7.69 27.72
C GLU A 331 -39.11 -7.32 27.26
N ALA A 332 -39.67 -8.02 26.29
CA ALA A 332 -41.04 -7.79 25.81
C ALA A 332 -42.12 -8.43 26.73
N GLY A 333 -41.72 -9.14 27.77
CA GLY A 333 -42.66 -9.84 28.65
C GLY A 333 -43.45 -10.99 28.01
N VAL A 334 -43.00 -11.46 26.82
CA VAL A 334 -43.69 -12.53 26.05
C VAL A 334 -43.49 -13.90 26.68
N ALA A 335 -42.30 -14.13 27.26
CA ALA A 335 -41.98 -15.35 27.97
C ALA A 335 -40.97 -15.09 29.08
N GLY A 336 -41.25 -15.55 30.28
CA GLY A 336 -40.31 -15.54 31.42
C GLY A 336 -39.48 -16.85 31.49
N PRO A 337 -38.53 -16.95 32.44
CA PRO A 337 -37.68 -18.13 32.61
C PRO A 337 -38.46 -19.42 32.91
N SER A 338 -39.64 -19.30 33.55
CA SER A 338 -40.52 -20.43 33.90
C SER A 338 -41.49 -20.82 32.76
N HIS A 339 -41.59 -20.00 31.69
CA HIS A 339 -42.47 -20.33 30.55
C HIS A 339 -42.08 -21.66 29.94
N ARG A 340 -43.08 -22.52 29.73
CA ARG A 340 -42.83 -23.90 29.22
C ARG A 340 -43.50 -24.14 27.88
N VAL A 341 -42.75 -24.77 26.97
CA VAL A 341 -43.20 -25.23 25.67
C VAL A 341 -42.95 -26.74 25.56
N PHE A 342 -43.93 -27.46 24.99
CA PHE A 342 -43.77 -28.89 24.75
C PHE A 342 -43.08 -29.11 23.40
N CYS A 343 -41.94 -29.80 23.39
CA CYS A 343 -41.20 -30.16 22.23
C CYS A 343 -41.45 -31.65 21.89
N ASN A 344 -42.28 -31.90 20.90
CA ASN A 344 -42.49 -33.24 20.31
C ASN A 344 -41.51 -33.55 19.15
N GLY A 345 -40.55 -32.63 18.88
CA GLY A 345 -39.58 -32.76 17.85
C GLY A 345 -39.90 -32.09 16.50
N VAL A 346 -41.15 -31.68 16.27
CA VAL A 346 -41.61 -31.06 15.03
C VAL A 346 -42.61 -29.95 15.32
N THR A 347 -42.55 -28.87 14.56
CA THR A 347 -43.61 -27.85 14.51
C THR A 347 -43.93 -27.53 13.05
N GLU A 348 -45.18 -27.10 12.78
CA GLU A 348 -45.65 -26.77 11.45
C GLU A 348 -45.99 -25.28 11.37
N LEU A 349 -45.56 -24.65 10.29
CA LEU A 349 -45.94 -23.29 9.95
C LEU A 349 -46.38 -23.23 8.48
N GLY A 350 -47.66 -23.04 8.25
CA GLY A 350 -48.28 -23.25 6.96
C GLY A 350 -48.09 -24.68 6.44
N THR A 351 -47.48 -24.86 5.29
CA THR A 351 -47.18 -26.17 4.66
C THR A 351 -45.80 -26.70 5.02
N THR A 352 -44.98 -25.94 5.80
CA THR A 352 -43.60 -26.32 6.04
C THR A 352 -43.43 -26.87 7.47
N LYS A 353 -42.72 -27.98 7.55
CA LYS A 353 -42.34 -28.65 8.81
C LYS A 353 -40.95 -28.24 9.24
N PHE A 354 -40.84 -27.76 10.47
CA PHE A 354 -39.58 -27.40 11.11
C PHE A 354 -39.25 -28.45 12.18
N HIS A 355 -38.03 -28.98 12.12
CA HIS A 355 -37.58 -30.03 13.00
C HIS A 355 -36.65 -29.54 14.08
N CYS A 356 -36.85 -30.01 15.29
CA CYS A 356 -35.83 -29.95 16.33
C CYS A 356 -34.74 -30.99 16.02
N TRP A 357 -33.49 -30.71 16.38
CA TRP A 357 -32.41 -31.67 16.19
C TRP A 357 -32.70 -33.06 16.85
N ARG A 358 -33.52 -33.06 17.93
CA ARG A 358 -33.93 -34.28 18.63
C ARG A 358 -35.20 -34.94 18.08
N HIS A 359 -35.70 -34.56 16.91
CA HIS A 359 -36.98 -35.04 16.37
C HIS A 359 -37.03 -36.60 16.21
N LYS A 360 -35.90 -37.22 15.86
CA LYS A 360 -35.82 -38.69 15.73
C LYS A 360 -35.98 -39.45 17.04
N TYR A 361 -35.85 -38.74 18.17
CA TYR A 361 -35.91 -39.30 19.51
C TYR A 361 -37.16 -38.85 20.29
N GLY A 362 -38.20 -38.39 19.60
CA GLY A 362 -39.45 -37.96 20.20
C GLY A 362 -39.46 -36.54 20.80
N GLY A 363 -38.44 -35.73 20.49
CA GLY A 363 -38.32 -34.37 21.01
C GLY A 363 -37.70 -34.30 22.41
N HIS A 364 -37.87 -33.15 23.05
CA HIS A 364 -37.34 -32.87 24.41
C HIS A 364 -38.37 -32.96 25.52
N GLY A 365 -39.69 -33.08 25.18
CA GLY A 365 -40.76 -32.96 26.15
C GLY A 365 -40.97 -31.50 26.62
N TRP A 366 -41.40 -31.31 27.85
CA TRP A 366 -41.61 -29.99 28.43
C TRP A 366 -40.29 -29.28 28.74
N MET A 367 -40.10 -28.12 28.16
CA MET A 367 -38.87 -27.31 28.26
C MET A 367 -39.21 -25.90 28.80
N ASN A 368 -38.49 -25.43 29.79
CA ASN A 368 -38.43 -24.02 30.14
C ASN A 368 -37.28 -23.33 29.43
N MET A 369 -37.15 -22.00 29.56
CA MET A 369 -36.13 -21.22 28.84
C MET A 369 -34.69 -21.70 29.13
N ASN A 370 -34.33 -21.94 30.39
CA ASN A 370 -33.00 -22.44 30.76
C ASN A 370 -32.69 -23.79 30.13
N GLN A 371 -33.65 -24.71 30.21
CA GLN A 371 -33.52 -26.05 29.61
C GLN A 371 -33.43 -25.96 28.08
N ALA A 372 -34.21 -25.06 27.47
CA ALA A 372 -34.22 -24.87 26.02
C ALA A 372 -32.91 -24.27 25.50
N ILE A 373 -32.29 -23.35 26.25
CA ILE A 373 -30.93 -22.82 25.91
C ILE A 373 -29.92 -23.94 26.12
N ALA A 374 -29.88 -24.59 27.25
CA ALA A 374 -28.90 -25.62 27.59
C ALA A 374 -28.93 -26.81 26.63
N GLN A 375 -30.14 -27.25 26.21
CA GLN A 375 -30.33 -28.37 25.28
C GLN A 375 -30.54 -27.92 23.83
N SER A 376 -30.44 -26.62 23.55
CA SER A 376 -30.61 -26.05 22.20
C SER A 376 -31.92 -26.49 21.53
N CYS A 377 -33.06 -26.44 22.26
CA CYS A 377 -34.35 -26.88 21.74
C CYS A 377 -34.89 -25.89 20.69
N ASP A 378 -35.00 -26.32 19.43
CA ASP A 378 -35.46 -25.47 18.33
C ASP A 378 -36.96 -25.14 18.49
N ILE A 379 -37.79 -26.12 18.85
CA ILE A 379 -39.27 -25.93 18.98
C ILE A 379 -39.62 -24.87 19.98
N TYR A 380 -38.89 -24.81 21.12
CA TYR A 380 -39.08 -23.75 22.13
C TYR A 380 -38.89 -22.38 21.50
N PHE A 381 -37.83 -22.20 20.77
CA PHE A 381 -37.48 -20.90 20.17
C PHE A 381 -38.32 -20.54 18.95
N TYR A 382 -38.84 -21.54 18.19
CA TYR A 382 -39.83 -21.28 17.14
C TYR A 382 -41.15 -20.76 17.74
N ASP A 383 -41.66 -21.35 18.81
CA ASP A 383 -42.87 -20.87 19.51
C ASP A 383 -42.68 -19.44 20.06
N ILE A 384 -41.55 -19.19 20.73
CA ILE A 384 -41.23 -17.86 21.25
C ILE A 384 -41.11 -16.82 20.11
N ALA A 385 -40.45 -17.17 19.00
CA ALA A 385 -40.28 -16.26 17.86
C ALA A 385 -41.60 -15.89 17.20
N LEU A 386 -42.51 -16.84 17.07
CA LEU A 386 -43.87 -16.58 16.54
C LEU A 386 -44.68 -15.62 17.44
N ARG A 387 -44.55 -15.74 18.74
CA ARG A 387 -45.22 -14.85 19.71
C ARG A 387 -44.59 -13.47 19.77
N LEU A 388 -43.26 -13.38 19.58
CA LEU A 388 -42.51 -12.17 19.72
C LEU A 388 -42.61 -11.26 18.47
N GLY A 389 -42.57 -11.87 17.30
CA GLY A 389 -42.52 -11.21 15.98
C GLY A 389 -41.10 -10.82 15.58
N VAL A 390 -40.91 -10.70 14.27
CA VAL A 390 -39.58 -10.44 13.67
C VAL A 390 -39.00 -9.07 14.03
N ASP A 391 -39.82 -8.06 14.18
CA ASP A 391 -39.40 -6.70 14.47
C ASP A 391 -38.67 -6.60 15.81
N ARG A 392 -39.27 -7.18 16.89
CA ARG A 392 -38.66 -7.18 18.23
C ARG A 392 -37.37 -7.99 18.28
N ILE A 393 -37.32 -9.11 17.52
CA ILE A 393 -36.09 -9.91 17.36
C ILE A 393 -35.00 -9.07 16.65
N GLY A 394 -35.38 -8.38 15.58
CA GLY A 394 -34.48 -7.53 14.82
C GLY A 394 -33.94 -6.35 15.64
N ASP A 395 -34.82 -5.70 16.46
CA ASP A 395 -34.41 -4.60 17.34
C ASP A 395 -33.38 -5.07 18.37
N MET A 396 -33.63 -6.22 19.00
CA MET A 396 -32.68 -6.81 19.94
C MET A 396 -31.36 -7.18 19.23
N ALA A 397 -31.44 -7.78 18.07
CA ALA A 397 -30.25 -8.15 17.28
C ALA A 397 -29.39 -6.92 16.95
N ARG A 398 -29.99 -5.81 16.50
CA ARG A 398 -29.29 -4.54 16.23
C ARG A 398 -28.59 -3.98 17.48
N ARG A 399 -29.19 -4.09 18.65
CA ARG A 399 -28.56 -3.67 19.93
C ARG A 399 -27.29 -4.46 20.24
N PHE A 400 -27.18 -5.70 19.75
CA PHE A 400 -25.98 -6.51 19.83
C PHE A 400 -25.04 -6.35 18.60
N GLY A 401 -25.31 -5.38 17.73
CA GLY A 401 -24.50 -5.12 16.54
C GLY A 401 -24.67 -6.13 15.41
N LEU A 402 -25.78 -6.89 15.40
CA LEU A 402 -26.12 -7.84 14.35
C LEU A 402 -27.07 -7.17 13.34
N GLY A 403 -26.58 -6.89 12.10
CA GLY A 403 -27.38 -6.28 11.02
C GLY A 403 -26.96 -4.90 10.61
#